data_bcef794ccb30b145a9c96375e3ed9f91
#
_entry.id   bcef794ccb30b145a9c96375e3ed9f91
#
_cell.length_a   1.000
_cell.length_b   1.000
_cell.length_c   1.000
_cell.angle_alpha   90.00
_cell.angle_beta   90.00
_cell.angle_gamma   90.00
#
_symmetry.space_group_name_H-M   'P 1'
#
loop_
_entity.id
_entity.type
_entity.pdbx_description
1 polymer ?
#
loop_
_entity_poly.entity_id
_entity_poly.type
_entity_poly.pdbx_seq_one_letter_code
_entity_poly.pdbx_strand_id
1 'polypeptide(L)'
;MKRRDFIRAAAPLAVVPFFSNQLFAAAMPHTLQDEALLGMLGPETDRVLVIIQMNGGNDGLNMVLPLDQYSKLAAARSNILIPDTSALVLGSTQTGLHPAMTGLKSLYDDRKLSVVQGVSYAAPNFSHFRATDIWNTGSDSTEVLTTGWLGRYLEYAFPGFPDAYPSTLMPDPLSIRIGSSNVSALQGYEISTGQTVPSNFNGALTQLLSYQNTSLPTGNAATELAFLREQQAYTNQYGTRIVNAWTAGANAATYPAAAGGQNLPNQLKIVARLIKGGLKTRIYWVSMGGFDTHATQVVAADHTTGTHANLLKELSDSIATFQADLLSMGLEDRVMGMTYSEFGRRIMSNGSAGTDHGSAAPMFVFGKKVAGGVIGTNAIIPSGTALTVNSNVAMQYDFKAVYQSILRGWFCLSDADANATLGDATAPNVAINGGCGGALPVELVRFSVEKANLSDAHLTWTTANENGTEAFDIERSTDGNKFSNVGKLAAKGHAHEPQNYDFLDKNLPHSTTRVFYYRLKIKDLDGSARLSETRSIVYDTKASKLSADVSPNPSNGSLTLTFKGGVDLDKMTEITVNDMYGRRILQFNENYAPDSTVQLDLAAAVNGIYVVTIKNGVHTLVQKIVVQH
;
A
#
# COMPACT_ATOMS: atom_id res chain seq x y z
N MET A 1 -2.75 10.68 -38.86
CA MET A 1 -1.51 10.30 -38.12
C MET A 1 -1.56 8.79 -37.93
N LYS A 2 -0.53 8.04 -38.34
CA LYS A 2 -0.57 6.58 -38.22
C LYS A 2 -0.24 6.19 -36.77
N ARG A 3 -0.88 5.12 -36.26
CA ARG A 3 -0.74 4.60 -34.88
C ARG A 3 0.72 4.51 -34.38
N ARG A 4 1.63 4.27 -35.30
CA ARG A 4 3.09 4.17 -35.07
C ARG A 4 3.77 5.53 -34.83
N ASP A 5 3.23 6.61 -35.37
CA ASP A 5 3.77 7.96 -35.23
C ASP A 5 3.30 8.61 -33.91
N PHE A 6 2.11 8.23 -33.43
CA PHE A 6 1.58 8.61 -32.12
C PHE A 6 2.44 8.02 -30.98
N ILE A 7 2.81 6.72 -31.08
CA ILE A 7 3.66 6.05 -30.09
C ILE A 7 5.07 6.63 -30.04
N ARG A 8 5.63 7.10 -31.18
CA ARG A 8 6.96 7.70 -31.23
C ARG A 8 7.01 9.14 -30.68
N ALA A 9 5.93 9.87 -30.76
CA ALA A 9 5.83 11.23 -30.24
C ALA A 9 5.55 11.28 -28.73
N ALA A 10 5.08 10.16 -28.13
CA ALA A 10 4.71 10.06 -26.73
C ALA A 10 5.83 9.51 -25.81
N ALA A 11 7.01 9.18 -26.34
CA ALA A 11 8.13 8.75 -25.52
C ALA A 11 9.08 9.92 -25.26
N PRO A 12 9.14 10.48 -24.03
CA PRO A 12 9.96 9.92 -22.96
C PRO A 12 9.34 9.84 -21.54
N LEU A 13 8.04 9.92 -21.41
CA LEU A 13 7.35 9.66 -20.14
C LEU A 13 6.04 8.91 -20.45
N ALA A 14 6.13 7.73 -21.04
CA ALA A 14 4.97 6.93 -21.35
C ALA A 14 4.59 6.07 -20.14
N VAL A 15 3.51 6.44 -19.46
CA VAL A 15 2.62 5.47 -18.83
C VAL A 15 1.95 4.74 -20.00
N VAL A 16 2.33 3.48 -20.25
CA VAL A 16 1.61 2.62 -21.18
C VAL A 16 0.67 1.75 -20.34
N PRO A 17 -0.63 2.01 -20.31
CA PRO A 17 -1.56 1.08 -19.71
C PRO A 17 -1.65 -0.16 -20.58
N PHE A 18 -1.39 -1.33 -20.02
CA PHE A 18 -1.76 -2.59 -20.65
C PHE A 18 -3.27 -2.79 -20.51
N PHE A 19 -3.97 -2.81 -21.63
CA PHE A 19 -5.40 -3.07 -21.64
C PHE A 19 -5.67 -4.56 -21.40
N SER A 20 -6.38 -4.89 -20.32
CA SER A 20 -7.16 -6.11 -20.24
C SER A 20 -8.58 -5.81 -20.75
N ASN A 21 -9.12 -6.71 -21.58
CA ASN A 21 -10.45 -6.62 -22.18
C ASN A 21 -11.56 -6.81 -21.14
N GLN A 22 -11.90 -5.77 -20.37
CA GLN A 22 -13.23 -5.67 -19.76
C GLN A 22 -13.66 -4.19 -19.72
N LEU A 23 -14.52 -3.84 -20.65
CA LEU A 23 -15.34 -2.64 -20.64
C LEU A 23 -16.51 -2.87 -19.66
N PHE A 24 -16.66 -1.98 -18.71
CA PHE A 24 -17.89 -1.42 -18.15
C PHE A 24 -17.70 -0.96 -16.70
N ALA A 25 -17.48 0.32 -16.51
CA ALA A 25 -17.90 1.01 -15.30
C ALA A 25 -18.48 2.37 -15.70
N ALA A 26 -19.74 2.56 -15.40
CA ALA A 26 -20.44 3.81 -15.61
C ALA A 26 -19.91 4.89 -14.67
N ALA A 27 -19.62 6.06 -15.20
CA ALA A 27 -19.21 7.24 -14.46
C ALA A 27 -20.26 7.66 -13.41
N MET A 28 -19.86 7.71 -12.14
CA MET A 28 -20.60 8.38 -11.06
C MET A 28 -19.87 9.66 -10.63
N PRO A 29 -20.57 10.73 -10.23
CA PRO A 29 -19.93 12.00 -9.90
C PRO A 29 -19.20 11.93 -8.56
N HIS A 30 -17.93 12.35 -8.60
CA HIS A 30 -16.94 12.34 -7.53
C HIS A 30 -17.12 13.50 -6.53
N THR A 31 -17.94 13.45 -5.52
CA THR A 31 -17.92 14.54 -4.52
C THR A 31 -18.16 14.16 -3.06
N LEU A 32 -18.53 12.94 -2.72
CA LEU A 32 -18.79 12.57 -1.30
C LEU A 32 -18.34 11.15 -0.90
N GLN A 33 -17.83 10.35 -1.84
CA GLN A 33 -17.25 9.04 -1.52
C GLN A 33 -15.78 9.11 -1.08
N ASP A 34 -15.08 10.18 -1.46
CA ASP A 34 -13.63 10.30 -1.28
C ASP A 34 -13.21 10.44 0.18
N GLU A 35 -13.98 11.14 1.02
CA GLU A 35 -13.64 11.32 2.44
C GLU A 35 -13.95 10.08 3.29
N ALA A 36 -14.95 9.29 2.91
CA ALA A 36 -15.31 8.06 3.63
C ALA A 36 -14.35 6.90 3.33
N LEU A 37 -13.81 6.85 2.11
CA LEU A 37 -12.83 5.85 1.68
C LEU A 37 -11.46 6.06 2.34
N LEU A 38 -11.13 7.31 2.66
CA LEU A 38 -9.85 7.72 3.24
C LEU A 38 -9.71 7.37 4.74
N GLY A 39 -10.81 7.10 5.43
CA GLY A 39 -10.79 6.55 6.80
C GLY A 39 -10.32 5.10 6.88
N MET A 40 -10.11 4.44 5.74
CA MET A 40 -9.64 3.05 5.65
C MET A 40 -8.12 2.91 5.52
N LEU A 41 -7.37 4.01 5.59
CA LEU A 41 -5.91 3.91 5.58
C LEU A 41 -5.46 3.17 6.84
N GLY A 42 -4.73 2.08 6.65
CA GLY A 42 -4.01 1.40 7.72
C GLY A 42 -3.13 2.39 8.51
N PRO A 43 -2.44 1.98 9.57
CA PRO A 43 -1.73 2.91 10.44
C PRO A 43 -0.93 3.88 9.57
N GLU A 44 -1.23 5.18 9.70
CA GLU A 44 -0.55 6.25 8.96
C GLU A 44 0.94 6.23 9.29
N THR A 45 1.65 5.29 8.70
CA THR A 45 3.08 5.31 8.75
C THR A 45 3.54 6.15 7.56
N ASP A 46 4.35 7.13 7.80
CA ASP A 46 5.04 7.88 6.74
C ASP A 46 6.25 7.09 6.17
N ARG A 47 6.26 5.77 6.36
CA ARG A 47 7.35 4.86 6.04
C ARG A 47 7.50 4.67 4.55
N VAL A 48 8.74 4.63 4.11
CA VAL A 48 9.16 4.50 2.72
C VAL A 48 10.04 3.26 2.56
N LEU A 49 9.77 2.46 1.52
CA LEU A 49 10.64 1.37 1.11
C LEU A 49 11.34 1.73 -0.22
N VAL A 50 12.67 1.60 -0.22
CA VAL A 50 13.49 1.76 -1.43
C VAL A 50 13.99 0.40 -1.89
N ILE A 51 13.64 0.00 -3.11
CA ILE A 51 14.07 -1.26 -3.70
C ILE A 51 15.18 -1.00 -4.70
N ILE A 52 16.29 -1.72 -4.56
CA ILE A 52 17.42 -1.70 -5.46
C ILE A 52 17.50 -3.04 -6.18
N GLN A 53 17.14 -3.08 -7.44
CA GLN A 53 17.23 -4.26 -8.26
C GLN A 53 18.62 -4.36 -8.90
N MET A 54 19.32 -5.47 -8.66
CA MET A 54 20.60 -5.80 -9.26
C MET A 54 20.37 -6.77 -10.42
N ASN A 55 20.21 -6.22 -11.64
CA ASN A 55 19.89 -7.02 -12.83
C ASN A 55 21.10 -7.78 -13.37
N GLY A 56 20.92 -9.06 -13.63
CA GLY A 56 21.89 -9.93 -14.26
C GLY A 56 22.28 -11.16 -13.46
N GLY A 57 21.69 -11.40 -12.30
CA GLY A 57 22.04 -12.54 -11.46
C GLY A 57 23.39 -12.36 -10.77
N ASN A 58 23.38 -11.74 -9.61
CA ASN A 58 24.60 -11.37 -8.88
C ASN A 58 25.36 -12.58 -8.34
N ASP A 59 26.70 -12.59 -8.47
CA ASP A 59 27.55 -13.59 -7.82
C ASP A 59 27.63 -13.36 -6.30
N GLY A 60 26.69 -13.98 -5.60
CA GLY A 60 26.57 -13.87 -4.15
C GLY A 60 27.77 -14.37 -3.37
N LEU A 61 28.52 -15.35 -3.89
CA LEU A 61 29.68 -15.91 -3.20
C LEU A 61 30.94 -15.02 -3.26
N ASN A 62 31.05 -14.14 -4.30
CA ASN A 62 32.07 -13.11 -4.33
C ASN A 62 31.58 -11.80 -3.70
N MET A 63 30.27 -11.59 -3.54
CA MET A 63 29.72 -10.45 -2.81
C MET A 63 29.78 -10.64 -1.29
N VAL A 64 29.39 -11.82 -0.81
CA VAL A 64 29.38 -12.24 0.61
C VAL A 64 30.09 -13.58 0.72
N LEU A 65 31.33 -13.55 1.20
CA LEU A 65 32.23 -14.68 1.24
C LEU A 65 31.98 -15.56 2.48
N PRO A 66 31.74 -16.87 2.31
CA PRO A 66 31.69 -17.84 3.42
C PRO A 66 33.12 -18.25 3.81
N LEU A 67 33.72 -17.54 4.76
CA LEU A 67 35.13 -17.71 5.15
C LEU A 67 35.39 -19.07 5.83
N ASP A 68 34.40 -19.65 6.50
CA ASP A 68 34.43 -21.02 7.03
C ASP A 68 34.44 -22.11 5.95
N GLN A 69 34.08 -21.77 4.73
CA GLN A 69 34.10 -22.66 3.57
C GLN A 69 35.22 -22.32 2.56
N TYR A 70 36.15 -21.43 2.92
CA TYR A 70 37.09 -20.81 2.00
C TYR A 70 37.92 -21.80 1.21
N SER A 71 38.47 -22.86 1.86
CA SER A 71 39.26 -23.89 1.17
C SER A 71 38.45 -24.65 0.10
N LYS A 72 37.16 -24.84 0.31
CA LYS A 72 36.28 -25.46 -0.68
C LYS A 72 35.95 -24.51 -1.82
N LEU A 73 35.77 -23.22 -1.51
CA LEU A 73 35.64 -22.20 -2.55
C LEU A 73 36.89 -22.11 -3.43
N ALA A 74 38.07 -22.21 -2.84
CA ALA A 74 39.33 -22.19 -3.59
C ALA A 74 39.40 -23.37 -4.58
N ALA A 75 38.91 -24.53 -4.21
CA ALA A 75 38.80 -25.68 -5.13
C ALA A 75 37.75 -25.47 -6.24
N ALA A 76 36.67 -24.72 -5.96
CA ALA A 76 35.54 -24.53 -6.87
C ALA A 76 35.76 -23.38 -7.87
N ARG A 77 36.45 -22.30 -7.48
CA ARG A 77 36.51 -21.03 -8.25
C ARG A 77 37.81 -20.27 -8.12
N SER A 78 38.97 -20.99 -8.12
CA SER A 78 40.30 -20.41 -7.91
C SER A 78 40.63 -19.25 -8.85
N ASN A 79 40.08 -19.23 -10.08
CA ASN A 79 40.33 -18.21 -11.11
C ASN A 79 39.55 -16.91 -10.94
N ILE A 80 38.67 -16.84 -9.93
CA ILE A 80 37.90 -15.62 -9.59
C ILE A 80 37.78 -15.39 -8.09
N LEU A 81 38.37 -16.27 -7.26
CA LEU A 81 38.23 -16.21 -5.81
C LEU A 81 38.91 -14.97 -5.22
N ILE A 82 38.18 -14.24 -4.41
CA ILE A 82 38.72 -13.12 -3.63
C ILE A 82 39.59 -13.68 -2.50
N PRO A 83 40.83 -13.17 -2.27
CA PRO A 83 41.63 -13.58 -1.12
C PRO A 83 40.88 -13.36 0.21
N ASP A 84 40.88 -14.36 1.08
CA ASP A 84 40.24 -14.28 2.41
C ASP A 84 40.81 -13.15 3.27
N THR A 85 42.11 -12.89 3.15
CA THR A 85 42.83 -11.79 3.82
C THR A 85 42.37 -10.39 3.37
N SER A 86 41.71 -10.30 2.21
CA SER A 86 41.15 -9.04 1.68
C SER A 86 39.69 -8.84 2.05
N ALA A 87 39.01 -9.88 2.53
CA ALA A 87 37.59 -9.82 2.86
C ALA A 87 37.30 -8.89 4.05
N LEU A 88 36.22 -8.12 3.97
CA LEU A 88 35.76 -7.26 5.06
C LEU A 88 34.93 -8.12 6.02
N VAL A 89 35.53 -8.67 7.05
CA VAL A 89 34.90 -9.57 8.01
C VAL A 89 33.77 -8.87 8.78
N LEU A 90 32.64 -9.52 8.89
CA LEU A 90 31.44 -9.00 9.56
C LEU A 90 31.42 -9.39 11.04
N GLY A 91 31.89 -8.50 11.91
CA GLY A 91 31.94 -8.73 13.35
C GLY A 91 32.80 -9.95 13.70
N SER A 92 32.27 -10.83 14.57
CA SER A 92 32.91 -12.11 14.96
C SER A 92 32.42 -13.31 14.12
N THR A 93 31.73 -13.04 13.02
CA THR A 93 31.22 -14.10 12.13
C THR A 93 32.31 -14.63 11.21
N GLN A 94 32.07 -15.78 10.61
CA GLN A 94 32.92 -16.32 9.53
C GLN A 94 32.41 -15.87 8.13
N THR A 95 31.80 -14.69 8.06
CA THR A 95 31.25 -14.08 6.84
C THR A 95 32.01 -12.81 6.53
N GLY A 96 32.41 -12.63 5.29
CA GLY A 96 33.11 -11.43 4.82
C GLY A 96 32.38 -10.77 3.63
N LEU A 97 32.44 -9.45 3.51
CA LEU A 97 32.05 -8.75 2.30
C LEU A 97 33.23 -8.62 1.34
N HIS A 98 32.92 -8.47 0.06
CA HIS A 98 33.93 -8.11 -0.94
C HIS A 98 34.69 -6.84 -0.52
N PRO A 99 36.01 -6.74 -0.71
CA PRO A 99 36.82 -5.59 -0.26
C PRO A 99 36.38 -4.23 -0.82
N ALA A 100 35.71 -4.21 -1.97
CA ALA A 100 35.14 -2.98 -2.53
C ALA A 100 33.91 -2.44 -1.79
N MET A 101 33.36 -3.18 -0.80
CA MET A 101 32.10 -2.86 -0.14
C MET A 101 32.27 -2.16 1.21
N THR A 102 33.20 -1.25 1.32
CA THR A 102 33.53 -0.56 2.58
C THR A 102 32.37 0.25 3.16
N GLY A 103 31.53 0.85 2.31
CA GLY A 103 30.36 1.59 2.75
C GLY A 103 29.30 0.70 3.41
N LEU A 104 29.00 -0.49 2.83
CA LEU A 104 28.10 -1.45 3.46
C LEU A 104 28.70 -2.08 4.71
N LYS A 105 30.04 -2.27 4.75
CA LYS A 105 30.72 -2.69 5.98
C LYS A 105 30.49 -1.70 7.11
N SER A 106 30.62 -0.39 6.84
CA SER A 106 30.35 0.65 7.83
C SER A 106 28.90 0.61 8.34
N LEU A 107 27.92 0.46 7.41
CA LEU A 107 26.51 0.31 7.82
C LEU A 107 26.25 -0.95 8.66
N TYR A 108 26.98 -2.05 8.37
CA TYR A 108 26.90 -3.26 9.19
C TYR A 108 27.43 -3.01 10.61
N ASP A 109 28.57 -2.34 10.73
CA ASP A 109 29.16 -2.01 12.04
C ASP A 109 28.25 -1.07 12.85
N ASP A 110 27.55 -0.17 12.18
CA ASP A 110 26.53 0.72 12.75
C ASP A 110 25.18 0.02 13.03
N ARG A 111 25.06 -1.30 12.78
CA ARG A 111 23.83 -2.08 12.89
C ARG A 111 22.68 -1.58 11.99
N LYS A 112 23.01 -0.94 10.88
CA LYS A 112 22.08 -0.43 9.87
C LYS A 112 22.01 -1.33 8.62
N LEU A 113 22.60 -2.53 8.66
CA LEU A 113 22.60 -3.51 7.58
C LEU A 113 22.32 -4.91 8.13
N SER A 114 21.30 -5.55 7.55
CA SER A 114 21.05 -6.99 7.69
C SER A 114 21.46 -7.69 6.39
N VAL A 115 22.24 -8.77 6.51
CA VAL A 115 22.66 -9.63 5.41
C VAL A 115 21.86 -10.93 5.50
N VAL A 116 20.86 -11.10 4.63
CA VAL A 116 20.03 -12.31 4.59
C VAL A 116 20.65 -13.30 3.63
N GLN A 117 21.12 -14.44 4.14
CA GLN A 117 21.84 -15.46 3.38
C GLN A 117 20.90 -16.38 2.62
N GLY A 118 21.35 -16.83 1.46
CA GLY A 118 20.72 -17.94 0.74
C GLY A 118 19.27 -17.70 0.32
N VAL A 119 18.94 -16.50 -0.17
CA VAL A 119 17.57 -16.16 -0.59
C VAL A 119 17.33 -16.63 -2.01
N SER A 120 16.21 -17.32 -2.23
CA SER A 120 15.77 -17.84 -3.54
C SER A 120 14.27 -18.18 -3.50
N TYR A 121 13.84 -19.12 -4.32
CA TYR A 121 12.50 -19.71 -4.32
C TYR A 121 12.57 -21.17 -4.78
N ALA A 122 11.52 -21.94 -4.55
CA ALA A 122 11.45 -23.34 -4.94
C ALA A 122 11.47 -23.51 -6.47
N ALA A 123 12.24 -24.48 -6.99
CA ALA A 123 12.43 -24.76 -8.41
C ALA A 123 12.81 -23.48 -9.21
N PRO A 124 13.97 -22.87 -8.93
CA PRO A 124 14.34 -21.58 -9.51
C PRO A 124 14.49 -21.66 -11.03
N ASN A 125 14.01 -20.62 -11.70
CA ASN A 125 14.14 -20.43 -13.14
C ASN A 125 15.38 -19.58 -13.43
N PHE A 126 16.21 -19.99 -14.39
CA PHE A 126 17.45 -19.32 -14.72
C PHE A 126 17.33 -18.41 -15.96
N SER A 127 16.13 -18.13 -16.42
CA SER A 127 15.87 -17.07 -17.40
C SER A 127 15.69 -15.74 -16.68
N HIS A 128 16.46 -14.73 -17.01
CA HIS A 128 16.35 -13.38 -16.46
C HIS A 128 14.92 -12.86 -16.47
N PHE A 129 14.22 -13.02 -17.61
CA PHE A 129 12.85 -12.53 -17.75
C PHE A 129 11.89 -13.21 -16.78
N ARG A 130 11.90 -14.56 -16.75
CA ARG A 130 10.97 -15.28 -15.89
C ARG A 130 11.33 -15.17 -14.41
N ALA A 131 12.60 -15.22 -14.06
CA ALA A 131 13.03 -15.03 -12.69
C ALA A 131 12.68 -13.62 -12.18
N THR A 132 12.95 -12.57 -12.96
CA THR A 132 12.54 -11.20 -12.62
C THR A 132 11.03 -11.09 -12.45
N ASP A 133 10.24 -11.74 -13.32
CA ASP A 133 8.78 -11.75 -13.20
C ASP A 133 8.33 -12.40 -11.88
N ILE A 134 8.89 -13.55 -11.49
CA ILE A 134 8.61 -14.23 -10.22
C ILE A 134 8.89 -13.31 -9.02
N TRP A 135 10.05 -12.69 -8.97
CA TRP A 135 10.41 -11.75 -7.90
C TRP A 135 9.50 -10.53 -7.84
N ASN A 136 9.16 -9.97 -9.00
CA ASN A 136 8.30 -8.78 -9.10
C ASN A 136 6.85 -9.08 -8.73
N THR A 137 6.37 -10.26 -9.09
CA THR A 137 4.97 -10.63 -8.82
C THR A 137 4.79 -11.31 -7.46
N GLY A 138 5.85 -11.87 -6.88
CA GLY A 138 5.73 -12.70 -5.68
C GLY A 138 5.09 -14.06 -5.97
N SER A 139 5.09 -14.51 -7.24
CA SER A 139 4.51 -15.79 -7.65
C SER A 139 5.41 -16.98 -7.33
N ASP A 140 4.86 -18.18 -7.37
CA ASP A 140 5.64 -19.40 -7.45
C ASP A 140 6.25 -19.58 -8.85
N SER A 141 7.25 -20.46 -8.95
CA SER A 141 7.95 -20.72 -10.23
C SER A 141 7.03 -21.24 -11.33
N THR A 142 5.96 -21.94 -10.98
CA THR A 142 4.96 -22.52 -11.89
C THR A 142 3.74 -21.64 -12.14
N GLU A 143 3.62 -20.52 -11.44
CA GLU A 143 2.49 -19.60 -11.52
C GLU A 143 2.87 -18.32 -12.25
N VAL A 144 1.96 -17.77 -13.07
CA VAL A 144 2.10 -16.47 -13.72
C VAL A 144 1.03 -15.54 -13.19
N LEU A 145 1.46 -14.49 -12.49
CA LEU A 145 0.58 -13.44 -11.99
C LEU A 145 0.69 -12.20 -12.88
N THR A 146 -0.43 -11.51 -13.07
CA THR A 146 -0.49 -10.25 -13.83
C THR A 146 -0.27 -9.02 -12.94
N THR A 147 -0.32 -9.18 -11.62
CA THR A 147 -0.14 -8.11 -10.63
C THR A 147 1.20 -8.27 -9.89
N GLY A 148 1.81 -7.15 -9.54
CA GLY A 148 3.01 -7.10 -8.71
C GLY A 148 2.68 -7.14 -7.22
N TRP A 149 3.59 -7.66 -6.40
CA TRP A 149 3.36 -7.75 -4.95
C TRP A 149 3.25 -6.37 -4.29
N LEU A 150 3.99 -5.37 -4.78
CA LEU A 150 3.87 -4.00 -4.29
C LEU A 150 2.63 -3.29 -4.82
N GLY A 151 2.20 -3.60 -6.06
CA GLY A 151 0.93 -3.14 -6.59
C GLY A 151 -0.22 -3.59 -5.70
N ARG A 152 -0.29 -4.89 -5.38
CA ARG A 152 -1.31 -5.44 -4.47
C ARG A 152 -1.23 -4.82 -3.07
N TYR A 153 -0.02 -4.65 -2.52
CA TYR A 153 0.16 -3.96 -1.24
C TYR A 153 -0.39 -2.53 -1.28
N LEU A 154 -0.06 -1.76 -2.32
CA LEU A 154 -0.49 -0.36 -2.42
C LEU A 154 -2.00 -0.25 -2.62
N GLU A 155 -2.63 -1.11 -3.40
CA GLU A 155 -4.09 -1.13 -3.53
C GLU A 155 -4.78 -1.54 -2.22
N TYR A 156 -4.18 -2.46 -1.45
CA TYR A 156 -4.66 -2.78 -0.11
C TYR A 156 -4.52 -1.57 0.84
N ALA A 157 -3.36 -0.92 0.85
CA ALA A 157 -3.08 0.22 1.73
C ALA A 157 -3.80 1.52 1.31
N PHE A 158 -4.21 1.62 0.05
CA PHE A 158 -4.87 2.79 -0.54
C PHE A 158 -6.13 2.36 -1.31
N PRO A 159 -7.20 1.97 -0.58
CA PRO A 159 -8.44 1.50 -1.20
C PRO A 159 -9.05 2.55 -2.12
N GLY A 160 -9.65 2.10 -3.22
CA GLY A 160 -10.24 2.97 -4.24
C GLY A 160 -9.24 3.52 -5.25
N PHE A 161 -7.96 3.11 -5.19
CA PHE A 161 -7.03 3.39 -6.27
C PHE A 161 -7.45 2.59 -7.53
N PRO A 162 -7.45 3.19 -8.75
CA PRO A 162 -6.97 4.54 -9.08
C PRO A 162 -8.01 5.65 -8.92
N ASP A 163 -9.30 5.36 -8.91
CA ASP A 163 -10.38 6.32 -9.11
C ASP A 163 -10.49 7.39 -8.01
N ALA A 164 -10.11 7.04 -6.77
CA ALA A 164 -10.08 7.96 -5.65
C ALA A 164 -8.76 8.76 -5.52
N TYR A 165 -7.84 8.65 -6.46
CA TYR A 165 -6.49 9.23 -6.39
C TYR A 165 -6.12 10.01 -7.66
N PRO A 166 -5.35 11.13 -7.54
CA PRO A 166 -4.85 11.74 -6.32
C PRO A 166 -5.94 12.34 -5.44
N SER A 167 -5.80 12.25 -4.12
CA SER A 167 -6.74 12.76 -3.14
C SER A 167 -6.12 13.87 -2.28
N THR A 168 -6.92 14.56 -1.46
CA THR A 168 -6.40 15.59 -0.53
C THR A 168 -5.45 15.01 0.52
N LEU A 169 -5.68 13.75 0.96
CA LEU A 169 -4.83 13.08 1.94
C LEU A 169 -3.61 12.42 1.30
N MET A 170 -3.76 11.89 0.09
CA MET A 170 -2.67 11.30 -0.70
C MET A 170 -2.60 11.93 -2.09
N PRO A 171 -2.07 13.17 -2.17
CA PRO A 171 -1.96 13.88 -3.45
C PRO A 171 -0.76 13.44 -4.30
N ASP A 172 0.09 12.57 -3.76
CA ASP A 172 1.35 12.15 -4.34
C ASP A 172 1.24 10.76 -4.97
N PRO A 173 2.08 10.42 -5.97
CA PRO A 173 2.08 9.07 -6.51
C PRO A 173 2.39 8.04 -5.43
N LEU A 174 1.66 6.91 -5.41
CA LEU A 174 1.83 5.85 -4.41
C LEU A 174 3.22 5.23 -4.49
N SER A 175 3.75 5.09 -5.70
CA SER A 175 5.10 4.61 -5.96
C SER A 175 5.80 5.37 -7.09
N ILE A 176 7.13 5.42 -7.05
CA ILE A 176 7.97 6.06 -8.07
C ILE A 176 9.07 5.10 -8.51
N ARG A 177 9.16 4.88 -9.82
CA ARG A 177 10.30 4.24 -10.48
C ARG A 177 11.27 5.30 -10.98
N ILE A 178 12.54 5.25 -10.57
CA ILE A 178 13.59 6.06 -11.19
C ILE A 178 14.18 5.26 -12.35
N GLY A 179 13.90 5.66 -13.58
CA GLY A 179 14.33 4.94 -14.78
C GLY A 179 13.54 5.31 -16.02
N SER A 180 13.55 4.44 -17.03
CA SER A 180 12.92 4.70 -18.34
C SER A 180 11.61 3.93 -18.58
N SER A 181 11.29 2.94 -17.74
CA SER A 181 10.09 2.10 -17.89
C SER A 181 9.55 1.68 -16.54
N ASN A 182 8.26 1.38 -16.49
CA ASN A 182 7.64 0.83 -15.29
C ASN A 182 8.10 -0.60 -15.02
N VAL A 183 7.88 -1.09 -13.81
CA VAL A 183 8.21 -2.46 -13.39
C VAL A 183 6.95 -3.22 -13.00
N SER A 184 6.89 -4.51 -13.31
CA SER A 184 5.74 -5.36 -13.01
C SER A 184 5.46 -5.48 -11.50
N ALA A 185 6.45 -5.27 -10.64
CA ALA A 185 6.26 -5.23 -9.19
C ALA A 185 5.26 -4.15 -8.72
N LEU A 186 5.14 -3.06 -9.47
CA LEU A 186 4.24 -1.93 -9.18
C LEU A 186 2.89 -2.03 -9.91
N GLN A 187 2.64 -3.14 -10.61
CA GLN A 187 1.40 -3.36 -11.34
C GLN A 187 0.29 -3.76 -10.37
N GLY A 188 -0.76 -2.96 -10.28
CA GLY A 188 -2.00 -3.29 -9.58
C GLY A 188 -2.94 -4.15 -10.43
N TYR A 189 -4.17 -4.35 -9.96
CA TYR A 189 -5.17 -5.15 -10.67
C TYR A 189 -5.61 -4.51 -12.00
N GLU A 190 -5.80 -3.20 -12.01
CA GLU A 190 -6.27 -2.48 -13.20
C GLU A 190 -5.13 -1.73 -13.89
N ILE A 191 -4.37 -0.94 -13.12
CA ILE A 191 -3.29 -0.10 -13.64
C ILE A 191 -2.04 -0.21 -12.77
N SER A 192 -0.94 0.38 -13.23
CA SER A 192 0.26 0.51 -12.42
C SER A 192 0.07 1.57 -11.32
N THR A 193 0.49 1.25 -10.10
CA THR A 193 0.52 2.19 -8.97
C THR A 193 1.69 3.17 -9.04
N GLY A 194 2.59 3.00 -10.03
CA GLY A 194 3.86 3.70 -10.13
C GLY A 194 3.92 4.78 -11.20
N GLN A 195 4.59 5.87 -10.87
CA GLN A 195 5.03 6.88 -11.82
C GLN A 195 6.50 6.70 -12.15
N THR A 196 6.88 6.94 -13.41
CA THR A 196 8.29 6.86 -13.84
C THR A 196 8.92 8.24 -13.86
N VAL A 197 10.07 8.37 -13.22
CA VAL A 197 10.90 9.58 -13.21
C VAL A 197 12.25 9.24 -13.86
N PRO A 198 12.71 9.99 -14.88
CA PRO A 198 13.99 9.70 -15.53
C PRO A 198 15.16 9.72 -14.56
N SER A 199 16.15 8.83 -14.77
CA SER A 199 17.35 8.76 -13.93
C SER A 199 18.29 9.98 -14.05
N ASN A 200 18.06 10.85 -15.01
CA ASN A 200 18.73 12.13 -15.19
C ASN A 200 17.81 13.32 -14.83
N PHE A 201 16.76 13.09 -14.05
CA PHE A 201 15.81 14.12 -13.65
C PHE A 201 16.50 15.28 -12.93
N ASN A 202 16.23 16.50 -13.40
CA ASN A 202 16.83 17.74 -12.93
C ASN A 202 15.80 18.77 -12.48
N GLY A 203 14.54 18.36 -12.30
CA GLY A 203 13.42 19.25 -11.96
C GLY A 203 12.61 19.74 -13.16
N ALA A 204 13.00 19.42 -14.39
CA ALA A 204 12.28 19.84 -15.58
C ALA A 204 11.38 18.72 -16.12
N LEU A 205 10.07 18.85 -15.90
CA LEU A 205 9.02 18.04 -16.56
C LEU A 205 8.25 18.87 -17.58
N THR A 206 8.88 19.83 -18.22
CA THR A 206 8.27 20.89 -19.03
C THR A 206 7.45 20.38 -20.22
N GLN A 207 7.59 19.14 -20.66
CA GLN A 207 6.88 18.64 -21.85
C GLN A 207 5.53 17.99 -21.57
N LEU A 208 5.21 17.60 -20.34
CA LEU A 208 3.93 16.98 -19.99
C LEU A 208 2.81 17.99 -19.70
N LEU A 209 3.17 19.22 -19.34
CA LEU A 209 2.21 20.26 -18.94
C LEU A 209 1.54 20.99 -20.11
N SER A 210 1.95 20.74 -21.37
CA SER A 210 1.57 21.58 -22.52
C SER A 210 0.46 21.00 -23.41
N TYR A 211 -0.19 19.88 -23.06
CA TYR A 211 -1.27 19.33 -23.88
C TYR A 211 -2.59 20.05 -23.61
N GLN A 212 -2.95 21.00 -24.47
CA GLN A 212 -4.15 21.82 -24.37
C GLN A 212 -5.38 21.11 -24.96
N ASN A 213 -6.52 21.37 -24.34
CA ASN A 213 -7.86 20.91 -24.65
C ASN A 213 -8.25 21.01 -26.15
N THR A 214 -8.45 19.87 -26.79
CA THR A 214 -9.26 19.81 -28.01
C THR A 214 -10.60 19.13 -27.72
N SER A 215 -11.66 19.49 -28.44
CA SER A 215 -12.99 18.90 -28.28
C SER A 215 -12.98 17.38 -28.41
N LEU A 216 -13.80 16.67 -27.61
CA LEU A 216 -13.95 15.21 -27.71
C LEU A 216 -14.67 14.85 -29.01
N PRO A 217 -14.26 13.80 -29.75
CA PRO A 217 -15.05 13.22 -30.83
C PRO A 217 -16.37 12.67 -30.27
N THR A 218 -17.32 12.33 -31.14
CA THR A 218 -18.58 11.69 -30.74
C THR A 218 -18.48 10.16 -30.87
N GLY A 219 -19.27 9.40 -30.08
CA GLY A 219 -19.34 7.94 -30.12
C GLY A 219 -18.30 7.24 -29.20
N ASN A 220 -18.08 5.93 -29.40
CA ASN A 220 -17.22 5.10 -28.53
C ASN A 220 -15.79 5.63 -28.38
N ALA A 221 -15.24 6.27 -29.41
CA ALA A 221 -13.95 6.94 -29.36
C ALA A 221 -13.91 8.13 -28.36
N ALA A 222 -15.08 8.71 -28.04
CA ALA A 222 -15.16 9.76 -27.04
C ALA A 222 -14.90 9.25 -25.62
N THR A 223 -15.43 8.08 -25.29
CA THR A 223 -15.25 7.44 -23.97
C THR A 223 -13.79 7.04 -23.76
N GLU A 224 -13.18 6.41 -24.77
CA GLU A 224 -11.76 6.03 -24.71
C GLU A 224 -10.84 7.26 -24.61
N LEU A 225 -11.14 8.31 -25.36
CA LEU A 225 -10.34 9.54 -25.32
C LEU A 225 -10.56 10.33 -24.01
N ALA A 226 -11.77 10.30 -23.45
CA ALA A 226 -12.05 10.89 -22.13
C ALA A 226 -11.22 10.19 -21.04
N PHE A 227 -11.21 8.86 -21.03
CA PHE A 227 -10.38 8.06 -20.12
C PHE A 227 -8.87 8.38 -20.28
N LEU A 228 -8.37 8.43 -21.52
CA LEU A 228 -6.96 8.78 -21.77
C LEU A 228 -6.62 10.20 -21.28
N ARG A 229 -7.55 11.15 -21.41
CA ARG A 229 -7.37 12.53 -20.91
C ARG A 229 -7.40 12.60 -19.40
N GLU A 230 -8.24 11.81 -18.76
CA GLU A 230 -8.28 11.69 -17.31
C GLU A 230 -6.98 11.13 -16.77
N GLN A 231 -6.47 10.02 -17.34
CA GLN A 231 -5.17 9.45 -16.99
C GLN A 231 -4.02 10.45 -17.23
N GLN A 232 -4.11 11.25 -18.28
CA GLN A 232 -3.13 12.32 -18.54
C GLN A 232 -3.24 13.46 -17.49
N ALA A 233 -4.45 13.81 -17.07
CA ALA A 233 -4.65 14.81 -16.03
C ALA A 233 -4.04 14.36 -14.69
N TYR A 234 -4.25 13.11 -14.30
CA TYR A 234 -3.62 12.51 -13.12
C TYR A 234 -2.09 12.50 -13.23
N THR A 235 -1.56 12.09 -14.38
CA THR A 235 -0.10 12.13 -14.65
C THR A 235 0.47 13.54 -14.53
N ASN A 236 -0.26 14.56 -15.01
CA ASN A 236 0.14 15.96 -14.90
C ASN A 236 0.10 16.47 -13.45
N GLN A 237 -0.90 16.05 -12.66
CA GLN A 237 -0.98 16.39 -11.24
C GLN A 237 0.20 15.79 -10.48
N TYR A 238 0.48 14.49 -10.66
CA TYR A 238 1.63 13.82 -10.08
C TYR A 238 2.95 14.44 -10.54
N GLY A 239 3.06 14.80 -11.82
CA GLY A 239 4.24 15.49 -12.36
C GLY A 239 4.48 16.83 -11.65
N THR A 240 3.44 17.62 -11.43
CA THR A 240 3.52 18.89 -10.67
C THR A 240 3.98 18.63 -9.22
N ARG A 241 3.44 17.61 -8.56
CA ARG A 241 3.86 17.23 -7.20
C ARG A 241 5.33 16.84 -7.14
N ILE A 242 5.81 16.04 -8.10
CA ILE A 242 7.21 15.63 -8.20
C ILE A 242 8.13 16.84 -8.41
N VAL A 243 7.78 17.77 -9.31
CA VAL A 243 8.57 19.00 -9.54
C VAL A 243 8.59 19.91 -8.32
N ASN A 244 7.45 20.07 -7.64
CA ASN A 244 7.37 20.86 -6.42
C ASN A 244 8.25 20.25 -5.30
N ALA A 245 8.18 18.94 -5.11
CA ALA A 245 9.03 18.24 -4.15
C ALA A 245 10.52 18.33 -4.50
N TRP A 246 10.87 18.18 -5.78
CA TRP A 246 12.24 18.39 -6.24
C TRP A 246 12.75 19.81 -5.91
N THR A 247 11.92 20.81 -6.11
CA THR A 247 12.27 22.21 -5.85
C THR A 247 12.40 22.51 -4.35
N ALA A 248 11.50 21.94 -3.55
CA ALA A 248 11.51 22.10 -2.09
C ALA A 248 12.61 21.31 -1.40
N GLY A 249 13.00 20.15 -1.96
CA GLY A 249 14.01 19.28 -1.41
C GLY A 249 15.43 19.67 -1.84
N ALA A 250 16.39 19.34 -0.99
CA ALA A 250 17.83 19.43 -1.29
C ALA A 250 18.56 18.25 -0.64
N ASN A 251 19.59 17.74 -1.34
CA ASN A 251 20.48 16.74 -0.77
C ASN A 251 21.49 17.42 0.17
N ALA A 252 21.83 16.77 1.26
CA ALA A 252 22.86 17.21 2.20
C ALA A 252 24.21 16.55 1.89
N ALA A 253 24.20 15.35 1.28
CA ALA A 253 25.39 14.61 0.91
C ALA A 253 25.80 14.78 -0.55
N THR A 254 27.10 14.62 -0.84
CA THR A 254 27.64 14.55 -2.19
C THR A 254 27.71 13.08 -2.61
N TYR A 255 26.96 12.72 -3.65
CA TYR A 255 26.94 11.37 -4.18
C TYR A 255 28.18 11.09 -5.05
N PRO A 256 28.76 9.87 -4.98
CA PRO A 256 29.93 9.52 -5.74
C PRO A 256 29.62 9.40 -7.24
N ALA A 257 30.67 9.37 -8.07
CA ALA A 257 30.53 8.94 -9.44
C ALA A 257 30.17 7.44 -9.50
N ALA A 258 29.46 7.03 -10.54
CA ALA A 258 29.05 5.65 -10.76
C ALA A 258 30.27 4.79 -11.15
N ALA A 259 30.87 4.07 -10.20
CA ALA A 259 32.07 3.25 -10.41
C ALA A 259 31.79 2.09 -11.38
N GLY A 260 30.63 1.47 -11.34
CA GLY A 260 30.17 0.43 -12.25
C GLY A 260 29.46 0.98 -13.50
N GLY A 261 29.31 2.29 -13.62
CA GLY A 261 28.68 2.94 -14.78
C GLY A 261 27.16 2.77 -14.85
N GLN A 262 26.49 2.34 -13.75
CA GLN A 262 25.07 2.02 -13.74
C GLN A 262 24.16 3.17 -13.23
N ASN A 263 24.75 4.30 -12.84
CA ASN A 263 24.06 5.50 -12.40
C ASN A 263 23.19 5.34 -11.12
N LEU A 264 23.45 4.34 -10.29
CA LEU A 264 22.73 4.14 -9.02
C LEU A 264 22.88 5.34 -8.06
N PRO A 265 24.07 5.97 -7.91
CA PRO A 265 24.23 7.14 -7.05
C PRO A 265 23.25 8.26 -7.38
N ASN A 266 23.06 8.57 -8.67
CA ASN A 266 22.14 9.62 -9.08
C ASN A 266 20.67 9.23 -8.89
N GLN A 267 20.31 7.96 -9.09
CA GLN A 267 18.95 7.47 -8.81
C GLN A 267 18.61 7.65 -7.32
N LEU A 268 19.48 7.21 -6.41
CA LEU A 268 19.28 7.36 -4.97
C LEU A 268 19.31 8.83 -4.51
N LYS A 269 20.14 9.67 -5.15
CA LYS A 269 20.12 11.12 -4.95
C LYS A 269 18.75 11.73 -5.26
N ILE A 270 18.14 11.31 -6.38
CA ILE A 270 16.78 11.76 -6.75
C ILE A 270 15.78 11.31 -5.69
N VAL A 271 15.81 10.04 -5.27
CA VAL A 271 14.92 9.50 -4.23
C VAL A 271 15.03 10.31 -2.94
N ALA A 272 16.23 10.49 -2.41
CA ALA A 272 16.47 11.25 -1.18
C ALA A 272 15.91 12.68 -1.27
N ARG A 273 16.14 13.34 -2.41
CA ARG A 273 15.66 14.70 -2.64
C ARG A 273 14.13 14.79 -2.68
N LEU A 274 13.45 13.85 -3.34
CA LEU A 274 11.99 13.80 -3.41
C LEU A 274 11.36 13.54 -2.04
N ILE A 275 11.93 12.62 -1.25
CA ILE A 275 11.49 12.38 0.14
C ILE A 275 11.67 13.64 0.98
N LYS A 276 12.83 14.32 0.88
CA LYS A 276 13.10 15.59 1.59
C LYS A 276 12.13 16.68 1.19
N GLY A 277 11.72 16.71 -0.07
CA GLY A 277 10.74 17.66 -0.59
C GLY A 277 9.30 17.40 -0.16
N GLY A 278 9.06 16.37 0.65
CA GLY A 278 7.78 16.14 1.32
C GLY A 278 6.82 15.22 0.58
N LEU A 279 7.27 14.46 -0.44
CA LEU A 279 6.40 13.45 -1.04
C LEU A 279 6.01 12.37 -0.01
N LYS A 280 4.73 12.00 -0.04
CA LYS A 280 4.15 10.91 0.73
C LYS A 280 4.28 9.54 0.04
N THR A 281 4.97 9.48 -1.10
CA THR A 281 5.23 8.25 -1.86
C THR A 281 5.80 7.17 -0.97
N ARG A 282 5.22 5.97 -1.02
CA ARG A 282 5.55 4.83 -0.15
C ARG A 282 6.69 3.98 -0.67
N ILE A 283 6.76 3.80 -1.99
CA ILE A 283 7.70 2.90 -2.65
C ILE A 283 8.54 3.68 -3.65
N TYR A 284 9.85 3.52 -3.55
CA TYR A 284 10.76 3.94 -4.60
C TYR A 284 11.50 2.74 -5.15
N TRP A 285 11.59 2.67 -6.47
CA TRP A 285 12.28 1.60 -7.17
C TRP A 285 13.43 2.17 -8.01
N VAL A 286 14.63 1.65 -7.76
CA VAL A 286 15.83 1.96 -8.54
C VAL A 286 16.47 0.66 -9.01
N SER A 287 17.34 0.72 -10.02
CA SER A 287 18.03 -0.48 -10.52
C SER A 287 19.39 -0.18 -11.05
N MET A 288 20.24 -1.20 -11.01
CA MET A 288 21.52 -1.24 -11.69
C MET A 288 21.68 -2.58 -12.41
N GLY A 289 22.31 -2.56 -13.58
CA GLY A 289 22.58 -3.75 -14.38
C GLY A 289 24.04 -4.20 -14.28
N GLY A 290 24.44 -5.05 -15.22
CA GLY A 290 25.83 -5.48 -15.38
C GLY A 290 26.25 -6.70 -14.56
N PHE A 291 25.36 -7.26 -13.73
CA PHE A 291 25.68 -8.43 -12.89
C PHE A 291 25.73 -9.76 -13.67
N ASP A 292 25.41 -9.76 -14.96
CA ASP A 292 25.50 -10.96 -15.81
C ASP A 292 26.96 -11.23 -16.22
N THR A 293 27.79 -11.54 -15.23
CA THR A 293 29.24 -11.67 -15.36
C THR A 293 29.65 -13.10 -15.76
N HIS A 294 29.24 -13.53 -16.96
CA HIS A 294 29.66 -14.82 -17.53
C HIS A 294 31.15 -14.90 -17.90
N ALA A 295 31.79 -13.75 -18.05
CA ALA A 295 33.21 -13.67 -18.39
C ALA A 295 33.85 -12.44 -17.73
N THR A 296 35.18 -12.50 -17.55
CA THR A 296 35.99 -11.35 -17.09
C THR A 296 35.40 -10.63 -15.86
N GLN A 297 34.87 -11.42 -14.95
CA GLN A 297 34.26 -10.92 -13.71
C GLN A 297 35.27 -10.19 -12.83
N VAL A 298 36.51 -10.69 -12.84
CA VAL A 298 37.64 -10.15 -12.09
C VAL A 298 38.82 -9.89 -13.00
N VAL A 299 39.80 -9.08 -12.55
CA VAL A 299 41.09 -8.94 -13.20
C VAL A 299 41.99 -10.11 -12.78
N ALA A 300 42.58 -10.83 -13.74
CA ALA A 300 43.35 -12.04 -13.47
C ALA A 300 44.56 -11.84 -12.52
N ALA A 301 45.17 -10.65 -12.54
CA ALA A 301 46.28 -10.28 -11.67
C ALA A 301 45.87 -9.90 -10.25
N ASP A 302 44.60 -9.50 -10.08
CA ASP A 302 44.04 -9.08 -8.78
C ASP A 302 42.52 -9.29 -8.77
N HIS A 303 42.08 -10.39 -8.21
CA HIS A 303 40.67 -10.77 -8.17
C HIS A 303 39.79 -9.82 -7.29
N THR A 304 40.38 -8.93 -6.51
CA THR A 304 39.67 -7.90 -5.76
C THR A 304 39.22 -6.75 -6.65
N THR A 305 39.61 -6.74 -7.91
CA THR A 305 39.29 -5.71 -8.91
C THR A 305 38.60 -6.31 -10.13
N GLY A 306 38.01 -5.46 -10.97
CA GLY A 306 37.33 -5.88 -12.20
C GLY A 306 35.86 -5.45 -12.23
N THR A 307 35.11 -6.01 -13.19
CA THR A 307 33.73 -5.60 -13.47
C THR A 307 32.84 -5.78 -12.23
N HIS A 308 32.87 -6.94 -11.58
CA HIS A 308 32.05 -7.21 -10.41
C HIS A 308 32.42 -6.33 -9.22
N ALA A 309 33.71 -6.13 -8.97
CA ALA A 309 34.21 -5.23 -7.92
C ALA A 309 33.70 -3.80 -8.09
N ASN A 310 33.70 -3.27 -9.33
CA ASN A 310 33.18 -1.94 -9.63
C ASN A 310 31.67 -1.83 -9.38
N LEU A 311 30.88 -2.85 -9.76
CA LEU A 311 29.44 -2.90 -9.48
C LEU A 311 29.16 -2.93 -7.98
N LEU A 312 29.87 -3.77 -7.23
CA LEU A 312 29.75 -3.87 -5.78
C LEU A 312 30.18 -2.58 -5.06
N LYS A 313 31.22 -1.91 -5.59
CA LYS A 313 31.64 -0.59 -5.09
C LYS A 313 30.54 0.45 -5.31
N GLU A 314 29.99 0.53 -6.53
CA GLU A 314 28.91 1.45 -6.84
C GLU A 314 27.69 1.22 -5.94
N LEU A 315 27.28 -0.05 -5.75
CA LEU A 315 26.20 -0.42 -4.85
C LEU A 315 26.48 0.05 -3.42
N SER A 316 27.64 -0.31 -2.90
CA SER A 316 28.05 -0.03 -1.52
C SER A 316 28.13 1.46 -1.21
N ASP A 317 28.85 2.20 -2.05
CA ASP A 317 29.05 3.63 -1.84
C ASP A 317 27.76 4.42 -2.02
N SER A 318 26.90 4.00 -2.96
CA SER A 318 25.60 4.62 -3.19
C SER A 318 24.66 4.45 -1.99
N ILE A 319 24.57 3.24 -1.43
CA ILE A 319 23.73 2.96 -0.27
C ILE A 319 24.26 3.70 0.97
N ALA A 320 25.57 3.68 1.19
CA ALA A 320 26.16 4.37 2.35
C ALA A 320 25.93 5.88 2.26
N THR A 321 26.15 6.48 1.08
CA THR A 321 25.89 7.92 0.86
C THR A 321 24.41 8.25 1.03
N PHE A 322 23.50 7.40 0.52
CA PHE A 322 22.07 7.58 0.67
C PHE A 322 21.65 7.57 2.16
N GLN A 323 22.17 6.63 2.96
CA GLN A 323 21.91 6.58 4.40
C GLN A 323 22.47 7.79 5.14
N ALA A 324 23.67 8.26 4.78
CA ALA A 324 24.26 9.47 5.34
C ALA A 324 23.45 10.74 4.98
N ASP A 325 22.93 10.80 3.75
CA ASP A 325 22.07 11.89 3.29
C ASP A 325 20.76 11.93 4.10
N LEU A 326 20.10 10.76 4.25
CA LEU A 326 18.88 10.64 5.06
C LEU A 326 19.11 11.02 6.52
N LEU A 327 20.22 10.59 7.12
CA LEU A 327 20.60 10.96 8.48
C LEU A 327 20.74 12.49 8.62
N SER A 328 21.51 13.11 7.72
CA SER A 328 21.73 14.56 7.72
C SER A 328 20.46 15.37 7.53
N MET A 329 19.46 14.81 6.85
CA MET A 329 18.16 15.41 6.63
C MET A 329 17.12 15.09 7.71
N GLY A 330 17.44 14.24 8.70
CA GLY A 330 16.53 13.78 9.76
C GLY A 330 15.44 12.81 9.27
N LEU A 331 15.71 12.04 8.21
CA LEU A 331 14.74 11.17 7.54
C LEU A 331 15.04 9.66 7.71
N GLU A 332 16.13 9.30 8.42
CA GLU A 332 16.57 7.91 8.52
C GLU A 332 15.57 6.97 9.19
N ASP A 333 14.69 7.50 10.05
CA ASP A 333 13.65 6.72 10.73
C ASP A 333 12.48 6.33 9.80
N ARG A 334 12.35 7.05 8.67
CA ARG A 334 11.26 6.87 7.70
C ARG A 334 11.60 5.94 6.54
N VAL A 335 12.87 5.61 6.33
CA VAL A 335 13.31 4.95 5.10
C VAL A 335 14.02 3.65 5.42
N MET A 336 13.52 2.57 4.83
CA MET A 336 14.17 1.27 4.74
C MET A 336 14.49 0.98 3.27
N GLY A 337 15.59 0.29 3.02
CA GLY A 337 15.92 -0.18 1.69
C GLY A 337 16.20 -1.67 1.65
N MET A 338 16.01 -2.28 0.49
CA MET A 338 16.43 -3.66 0.24
C MET A 338 17.06 -3.80 -1.15
N THR A 339 17.95 -4.79 -1.28
CA THR A 339 18.49 -5.20 -2.57
C THR A 339 17.96 -6.57 -2.95
N TYR A 340 17.83 -6.86 -4.25
CA TYR A 340 17.64 -8.22 -4.74
C TYR A 340 18.23 -8.38 -6.14
N SER A 341 18.57 -9.62 -6.48
CA SER A 341 18.87 -10.04 -7.84
C SER A 341 17.96 -11.21 -8.20
N GLU A 342 17.59 -11.35 -9.46
CA GLU A 342 16.59 -12.32 -9.93
C GLU A 342 17.00 -13.78 -9.67
N PHE A 343 18.31 -14.05 -9.55
CA PHE A 343 18.91 -15.31 -9.10
C PHE A 343 20.37 -15.08 -8.69
N GLY A 344 20.99 -16.08 -8.09
CA GLY A 344 22.42 -16.11 -7.81
C GLY A 344 23.23 -16.79 -8.92
N ARG A 345 24.47 -17.13 -8.61
CA ARG A 345 25.41 -17.78 -9.53
C ARG A 345 25.80 -19.19 -9.02
N ARG A 346 26.22 -20.05 -9.94
CA ARG A 346 26.73 -21.37 -9.60
C ARG A 346 27.95 -21.27 -8.68
N ILE A 347 28.18 -22.34 -7.88
CA ILE A 347 29.30 -22.40 -6.96
C ILE A 347 30.63 -22.42 -7.73
N MET A 348 30.70 -23.19 -8.82
CA MET A 348 31.90 -23.24 -9.66
C MET A 348 31.96 -22.04 -10.61
N SER A 349 33.16 -21.50 -10.78
CA SER A 349 33.47 -20.60 -11.88
C SER A 349 33.54 -21.34 -13.22
N ASN A 350 33.39 -20.62 -14.31
CA ASN A 350 33.56 -21.15 -15.65
C ASN A 350 34.96 -20.84 -16.22
N GLY A 351 35.23 -21.36 -17.42
CA GLY A 351 36.53 -21.19 -18.10
C GLY A 351 36.84 -19.78 -18.59
N SER A 352 35.85 -18.85 -18.55
CA SER A 352 35.97 -17.47 -19.00
C SER A 352 36.21 -16.49 -17.83
N ALA A 353 36.62 -16.97 -16.66
CA ALA A 353 36.77 -16.19 -15.43
C ALA A 353 35.48 -15.43 -15.07
N GLY A 354 34.36 -16.15 -15.08
CA GLY A 354 33.03 -15.70 -14.71
C GLY A 354 32.23 -16.84 -14.09
N THR A 355 30.92 -16.66 -14.03
CA THR A 355 29.99 -17.61 -13.41
C THR A 355 28.73 -17.79 -14.25
N ASP A 356 28.17 -19.00 -14.24
CA ASP A 356 26.91 -19.29 -14.90
C ASP A 356 25.73 -19.07 -13.94
N HIS A 357 24.50 -18.97 -14.47
CA HIS A 357 23.29 -18.78 -13.69
C HIS A 357 23.10 -19.89 -12.65
N GLY A 358 22.81 -19.48 -11.43
CA GLY A 358 22.58 -20.35 -10.28
C GLY A 358 21.36 -19.93 -9.49
N SER A 359 21.18 -20.48 -8.29
CA SER A 359 19.93 -20.34 -7.54
C SER A 359 19.97 -19.21 -6.49
N ALA A 360 20.42 -19.48 -5.28
CA ALA A 360 20.31 -18.56 -4.16
C ALA A 360 21.45 -17.54 -4.10
N ALA A 361 21.12 -16.33 -3.63
CA ALA A 361 22.07 -15.26 -3.38
C ALA A 361 21.74 -14.55 -2.05
N PRO A 362 22.70 -13.83 -1.43
CA PRO A 362 22.39 -12.94 -0.32
C PRO A 362 21.58 -11.72 -0.75
N MET A 363 20.69 -11.27 0.15
CA MET A 363 20.01 -9.99 0.07
C MET A 363 20.47 -9.05 1.18
N PHE A 364 20.52 -7.76 0.91
CA PHE A 364 20.73 -6.74 1.91
C PHE A 364 19.41 -6.04 2.24
N VAL A 365 19.17 -5.84 3.54
CA VAL A 365 18.13 -4.93 4.03
C VAL A 365 18.82 -3.89 4.91
N PHE A 366 18.60 -2.61 4.63
CA PHE A 366 19.34 -1.53 5.25
C PHE A 366 18.44 -0.38 5.71
N GLY A 367 18.89 0.34 6.71
CA GLY A 367 18.21 1.47 7.34
C GLY A 367 18.33 1.45 8.85
N LYS A 368 17.97 2.54 9.51
CA LYS A 368 18.12 2.70 10.97
C LYS A 368 17.31 1.67 11.78
N LYS A 369 16.19 1.21 11.25
CA LYS A 369 15.25 0.33 11.96
C LYS A 369 15.44 -1.15 11.65
N VAL A 370 16.48 -1.54 10.92
CA VAL A 370 16.79 -2.96 10.70
C VAL A 370 17.44 -3.58 11.95
N ALA A 371 17.31 -4.90 12.11
CA ALA A 371 17.92 -5.62 13.23
C ALA A 371 19.46 -5.55 13.21
N GLY A 372 20.02 -5.47 12.00
CA GLY A 372 21.44 -5.56 11.75
C GLY A 372 22.01 -6.97 11.97
N GLY A 373 23.10 -7.28 11.29
CA GLY A 373 23.77 -8.57 11.42
C GLY A 373 23.55 -9.52 10.26
N VAL A 374 24.08 -10.74 10.39
CA VAL A 374 23.92 -11.82 9.41
C VAL A 374 22.72 -12.69 9.83
N ILE A 375 21.80 -12.89 8.92
CA ILE A 375 20.59 -13.72 9.09
C ILE A 375 20.78 -14.98 8.25
N GLY A 376 20.64 -16.16 8.86
CA GLY A 376 20.97 -17.44 8.26
C GLY A 376 22.43 -17.83 8.46
N THR A 377 22.89 -18.81 7.71
CA THR A 377 24.24 -19.37 7.78
C THR A 377 24.98 -19.16 6.47
N ASN A 378 26.29 -19.26 6.50
CA ASN A 378 27.08 -19.25 5.27
C ASN A 378 26.68 -20.38 4.33
N ALA A 379 26.81 -20.13 3.04
CA ALA A 379 26.55 -21.14 2.01
C ALA A 379 27.45 -22.37 2.23
N ILE A 380 26.86 -23.56 2.26
CA ILE A 380 27.60 -24.83 2.33
C ILE A 380 28.15 -25.15 0.94
N ILE A 381 29.45 -25.26 0.83
CA ILE A 381 30.14 -25.58 -0.42
C ILE A 381 30.41 -27.11 -0.46
N PRO A 382 29.85 -27.83 -1.45
CA PRO A 382 30.17 -29.27 -1.65
C PRO A 382 31.65 -29.50 -1.93
N SER A 383 32.14 -30.69 -1.70
CA SER A 383 33.53 -31.07 -1.98
C SER A 383 33.62 -32.45 -2.66
N GLY A 384 34.76 -32.73 -3.30
CA GLY A 384 34.99 -33.98 -4.01
C GLY A 384 33.97 -34.20 -5.15
N THR A 385 33.47 -35.41 -5.27
CA THR A 385 32.50 -35.81 -6.32
C THR A 385 31.13 -35.15 -6.17
N ALA A 386 30.80 -34.54 -5.03
CA ALA A 386 29.57 -33.82 -4.81
C ALA A 386 29.61 -32.40 -5.43
N LEU A 387 30.80 -31.85 -5.73
CA LEU A 387 30.97 -30.59 -6.43
C LEU A 387 30.96 -30.82 -7.94
N THR A 388 29.99 -30.26 -8.62
CA THR A 388 29.83 -30.35 -10.08
C THR A 388 29.64 -28.98 -10.69
N VAL A 389 29.77 -28.87 -12.01
CA VAL A 389 29.51 -27.63 -12.76
C VAL A 389 28.07 -27.11 -12.59
N ASN A 390 27.14 -27.98 -12.15
CA ASN A 390 25.75 -27.65 -11.89
C ASN A 390 25.46 -27.38 -10.41
N SER A 391 26.48 -27.42 -9.53
CA SER A 391 26.28 -27.15 -8.11
C SER A 391 25.83 -25.72 -7.86
N ASN A 392 24.73 -25.60 -7.13
CA ASN A 392 24.09 -24.34 -6.78
C ASN A 392 24.16 -24.07 -5.27
N VAL A 393 24.09 -22.80 -4.89
CA VAL A 393 23.90 -22.40 -3.50
C VAL A 393 22.50 -22.82 -3.06
N ALA A 394 22.42 -23.56 -1.96
CA ALA A 394 21.14 -24.01 -1.39
C ALA A 394 20.33 -22.81 -0.86
N MET A 395 19.02 -22.83 -1.11
CA MET A 395 18.09 -21.87 -0.53
C MET A 395 17.98 -22.09 0.97
N GLN A 396 18.04 -21.01 1.75
CA GLN A 396 17.75 -20.99 3.19
C GLN A 396 16.43 -20.28 3.46
N TYR A 397 16.15 -19.22 2.73
CA TYR A 397 14.92 -18.43 2.84
C TYR A 397 14.27 -18.27 1.47
N ASP A 398 12.96 -18.47 1.44
CA ASP A 398 12.15 -18.04 0.30
C ASP A 398 12.11 -16.50 0.30
N PHE A 399 12.23 -15.88 -0.88
CA PHE A 399 12.19 -14.41 -0.98
C PHE A 399 10.86 -13.83 -0.47
N LYS A 400 9.76 -14.58 -0.58
CA LYS A 400 8.46 -14.20 -0.03
C LYS A 400 8.51 -14.03 1.49
N ALA A 401 9.33 -14.80 2.20
CA ALA A 401 9.54 -14.63 3.64
C ALA A 401 10.18 -13.26 3.97
N VAL A 402 11.12 -12.81 3.14
CA VAL A 402 11.71 -11.48 3.28
C VAL A 402 10.66 -10.40 3.00
N TYR A 403 9.87 -10.54 1.94
CA TYR A 403 8.79 -9.60 1.60
C TYR A 403 7.74 -9.52 2.70
N GLN A 404 7.28 -10.67 3.22
CA GLN A 404 6.34 -10.70 4.34
C GLN A 404 6.90 -10.02 5.59
N SER A 405 8.18 -10.26 5.89
CA SER A 405 8.83 -9.62 7.04
C SER A 405 8.91 -8.10 6.88
N ILE A 406 9.05 -7.58 5.66
CA ILE A 406 8.97 -6.15 5.37
C ILE A 406 7.53 -5.65 5.50
N LEU A 407 6.54 -6.34 4.93
CA LEU A 407 5.14 -5.94 5.05
C LEU A 407 4.70 -5.88 6.52
N ARG A 408 5.07 -6.86 7.33
CA ARG A 408 4.75 -6.93 8.76
C ARG A 408 5.60 -5.96 9.59
N GLY A 409 6.92 -6.07 9.47
CA GLY A 409 7.87 -5.36 10.33
C GLY A 409 8.07 -3.89 9.95
N TRP A 410 7.87 -3.53 8.68
CA TRP A 410 8.06 -2.16 8.21
C TRP A 410 6.75 -1.45 7.91
N PHE A 411 5.82 -2.07 7.20
CA PHE A 411 4.52 -1.47 6.91
C PHE A 411 3.42 -1.82 7.91
N CYS A 412 3.73 -2.59 8.94
CA CYS A 412 2.85 -2.93 10.04
C CYS A 412 1.56 -3.65 9.63
N LEU A 413 1.60 -4.42 8.54
CA LEU A 413 0.48 -5.25 8.16
C LEU A 413 0.30 -6.40 9.17
N SER A 414 -0.95 -6.80 9.38
CA SER A 414 -1.25 -8.05 10.07
C SER A 414 -0.73 -9.26 9.27
N ASP A 415 -0.60 -10.41 9.92
CA ASP A 415 -0.24 -11.65 9.24
C ASP A 415 -1.23 -12.00 8.12
N ALA A 416 -2.52 -11.79 8.38
CA ALA A 416 -3.57 -12.06 7.40
C ALA A 416 -3.44 -11.16 6.16
N ASP A 417 -3.18 -9.87 6.35
CA ASP A 417 -3.07 -8.90 5.25
C ASP A 417 -1.78 -9.08 4.44
N ALA A 418 -0.67 -9.37 5.12
CA ALA A 418 0.60 -9.68 4.45
C ALA A 418 0.47 -10.96 3.60
N ASN A 419 -0.21 -11.99 4.14
CA ASN A 419 -0.50 -13.21 3.40
C ASN A 419 -1.45 -12.96 2.22
N ALA A 420 -2.50 -12.16 2.39
CA ALA A 420 -3.40 -11.78 1.30
C ALA A 420 -2.64 -11.05 0.17
N THR A 421 -1.66 -10.24 0.52
CA THR A 421 -0.82 -9.51 -0.45
C THR A 421 0.11 -10.42 -1.25
N LEU A 422 0.69 -11.46 -0.62
CA LEU A 422 1.70 -12.33 -1.23
C LEU A 422 1.20 -13.72 -1.59
N GLY A 423 0.05 -14.15 -1.08
CA GLY A 423 -0.51 -15.47 -1.36
C GLY A 423 0.16 -16.64 -0.62
N ASP A 424 1.06 -16.39 0.34
CA ASP A 424 1.76 -17.44 1.09
C ASP A 424 1.60 -17.27 2.60
N ALA A 425 0.77 -18.13 3.19
CA ALA A 425 0.49 -18.15 4.63
C ALA A 425 1.61 -18.82 5.49
N THR A 426 2.56 -19.50 4.87
CA THR A 426 3.49 -20.41 5.56
C THR A 426 4.93 -19.89 5.64
N ALA A 427 5.24 -18.75 5.01
CA ALA A 427 6.61 -18.24 4.97
C ALA A 427 7.12 -17.90 6.39
N PRO A 428 8.28 -18.44 6.81
CA PRO A 428 8.84 -18.16 8.12
C PRO A 428 9.21 -16.68 8.24
N ASN A 429 9.00 -16.10 9.43
CA ASN A 429 9.38 -14.72 9.66
C ASN A 429 10.92 -14.60 9.65
N VAL A 430 11.44 -13.73 8.80
CA VAL A 430 12.85 -13.35 8.78
C VAL A 430 13.01 -12.13 9.70
N ALA A 431 13.83 -12.24 10.73
CA ALA A 431 13.99 -11.20 11.76
C ALA A 431 14.70 -9.94 11.23
N ILE A 432 14.06 -9.26 10.27
CA ILE A 432 14.60 -8.03 9.66
C ILE A 432 14.36 -6.80 10.54
N ASN A 433 13.34 -6.81 11.35
CA ASN A 433 12.87 -5.80 12.28
C ASN A 433 12.74 -4.38 11.72
N GLY A 434 11.54 -3.94 11.49
CA GLY A 434 11.27 -2.61 10.93
C GLY A 434 10.76 -1.56 11.93
N GLY A 435 10.69 -1.87 13.21
CA GLY A 435 10.15 -0.94 14.19
C GLY A 435 8.62 -0.89 14.26
N CYS A 436 7.93 -1.90 13.76
CA CYS A 436 6.54 -2.19 14.11
C CYS A 436 6.49 -3.04 15.40
N GLY A 437 7.33 -2.74 16.39
CA GLY A 437 7.45 -3.55 17.58
C GLY A 437 7.83 -2.74 18.80
N GLY A 438 6.84 -2.33 19.55
CA GLY A 438 6.81 -2.46 21.01
C GLY A 438 6.14 -3.81 21.33
N ALA A 439 6.28 -4.36 22.53
CA ALA A 439 5.75 -5.63 23.01
C ALA A 439 4.43 -5.99 22.33
N LEU A 440 4.32 -7.22 21.78
CA LEU A 440 3.19 -7.73 20.99
C LEU A 440 1.89 -7.01 21.37
N PRO A 441 1.45 -6.02 20.59
CA PRO A 441 0.19 -5.35 20.90
C PRO A 441 -0.93 -6.35 20.64
N VAL A 442 -2.02 -6.20 21.36
CA VAL A 442 -3.28 -6.85 20.99
C VAL A 442 -3.43 -6.77 19.48
N GLU A 443 -3.36 -7.92 18.83
CA GLU A 443 -3.58 -7.99 17.41
C GLU A 443 -5.07 -7.80 17.17
N LEU A 444 -5.43 -6.61 16.70
CA LEU A 444 -6.80 -6.31 16.28
C LEU A 444 -7.04 -7.01 14.94
N VAL A 445 -7.64 -8.18 14.98
CA VAL A 445 -7.89 -9.01 13.79
C VAL A 445 -8.91 -8.35 12.86
N ARG A 446 -9.88 -7.66 13.46
CA ARG A 446 -10.97 -7.00 12.72
C ARG A 446 -11.49 -5.83 13.53
N PHE A 447 -11.76 -4.72 12.85
CA PHE A 447 -12.58 -3.63 13.36
C PHE A 447 -13.55 -3.19 12.26
N SER A 448 -14.84 -3.22 12.53
CA SER A 448 -15.89 -2.82 11.60
C SER A 448 -16.93 -1.93 12.26
N VAL A 449 -17.51 -1.06 11.45
CA VAL A 449 -18.58 -0.16 11.85
C VAL A 449 -19.70 -0.29 10.83
N GLU A 450 -20.91 -0.59 11.29
CA GLU A 450 -22.07 -0.80 10.44
C GLU A 450 -23.26 0.04 10.95
N LYS A 451 -24.20 0.36 10.05
CA LYS A 451 -25.45 1.01 10.44
C LYS A 451 -26.29 0.02 11.24
N ALA A 452 -26.57 0.32 12.50
CA ALA A 452 -27.57 -0.44 13.27
C ALA A 452 -28.99 -0.03 12.86
N ASN A 453 -29.20 1.26 12.63
CA ASN A 453 -30.44 1.87 12.13
C ASN A 453 -30.12 3.26 11.53
N LEU A 454 -31.10 4.13 11.41
CA LEU A 454 -30.94 5.49 10.84
C LEU A 454 -30.21 6.48 11.75
N SER A 455 -30.00 6.15 13.02
CA SER A 455 -29.40 7.03 14.02
C SER A 455 -28.38 6.36 14.92
N ASP A 456 -28.08 5.07 14.74
CA ASP A 456 -27.16 4.34 15.61
C ASP A 456 -26.12 3.58 14.78
N ALA A 457 -24.88 3.57 15.24
CA ALA A 457 -23.80 2.81 14.66
C ALA A 457 -23.42 1.61 15.53
N HIS A 458 -23.27 0.44 14.93
CA HIS A 458 -22.80 -0.79 15.57
C HIS A 458 -21.34 -1.02 15.23
N LEU A 459 -20.50 -1.01 16.24
CA LEU A 459 -19.06 -1.25 16.13
C LEU A 459 -18.78 -2.67 16.62
N THR A 460 -18.00 -3.41 15.86
CA THR A 460 -17.53 -4.75 16.25
C THR A 460 -16.04 -4.87 16.01
N TRP A 461 -15.34 -5.53 16.93
CA TRP A 461 -13.93 -5.85 16.74
C TRP A 461 -13.56 -7.20 17.36
N THR A 462 -12.50 -7.77 16.82
CA THR A 462 -11.94 -9.03 17.29
C THR A 462 -10.45 -8.85 17.56
N THR A 463 -9.99 -9.29 18.71
CA THR A 463 -8.57 -9.37 19.06
C THR A 463 -8.07 -10.81 18.92
N ALA A 464 -6.84 -11.03 18.39
CA ALA A 464 -6.26 -12.37 18.29
C ALA A 464 -5.73 -12.86 19.64
N ASN A 465 -5.12 -11.96 20.37
CA ASN A 465 -4.67 -12.22 21.73
C ASN A 465 -4.65 -10.90 22.52
N GLU A 466 -4.81 -10.96 23.84
CA GLU A 466 -4.76 -9.80 24.74
C GLU A 466 -3.70 -10.06 25.81
N ASN A 467 -2.52 -9.50 25.63
CA ASN A 467 -1.47 -9.59 26.62
C ASN A 467 -1.16 -8.19 27.18
N GLY A 468 -1.69 -7.90 28.38
CA GLY A 468 -1.46 -6.64 29.05
C GLY A 468 -2.39 -5.49 28.62
N THR A 469 -3.50 -5.75 27.93
CA THR A 469 -4.47 -4.71 27.57
C THR A 469 -5.44 -4.42 28.69
N GLU A 470 -5.61 -3.13 29.01
CA GLU A 470 -6.54 -2.64 30.03
C GLU A 470 -7.96 -2.46 29.46
N ALA A 471 -8.06 -1.70 28.35
CA ALA A 471 -9.36 -1.28 27.84
C ALA A 471 -9.28 -0.73 26.40
N PHE A 472 -10.47 -0.66 25.79
CA PHE A 472 -10.72 0.02 24.51
C PHE A 472 -11.59 1.25 24.78
N ASP A 473 -11.03 2.45 24.53
CA ASP A 473 -11.85 3.67 24.45
C ASP A 473 -12.35 3.79 23.00
N ILE A 474 -13.65 3.93 22.84
CA ILE A 474 -14.29 4.13 21.54
C ILE A 474 -14.34 5.62 21.28
N GLU A 475 -13.67 6.06 20.23
CA GLU A 475 -13.60 7.47 19.86
C GLU A 475 -14.36 7.71 18.54
N ARG A 476 -15.17 8.78 18.51
CA ARG A 476 -15.93 9.22 17.33
C ARG A 476 -15.52 10.61 16.90
N SER A 477 -15.54 10.85 15.59
CA SER A 477 -15.34 12.15 14.95
C SER A 477 -16.39 12.41 13.85
N THR A 478 -16.71 13.68 13.62
CA THR A 478 -17.55 14.13 12.49
C THR A 478 -16.72 14.80 11.37
N ASP A 479 -15.44 15.04 11.62
CA ASP A 479 -14.52 15.72 10.68
C ASP A 479 -13.26 14.90 10.35
N GLY A 480 -13.16 13.68 10.91
CA GLY A 480 -12.01 12.78 10.76
C GLY A 480 -10.74 13.24 11.48
N ASN A 481 -10.75 14.43 12.11
CA ASN A 481 -9.58 15.03 12.75
C ASN A 481 -9.75 15.14 14.27
N LYS A 482 -10.88 15.64 14.73
CA LYS A 482 -11.17 15.82 16.15
C LYS A 482 -12.02 14.68 16.66
N PHE A 483 -11.41 13.79 17.44
CA PHE A 483 -12.08 12.63 18.03
C PHE A 483 -12.48 12.92 19.47
N SER A 484 -13.68 12.46 19.84
CA SER A 484 -14.20 12.49 21.21
C SER A 484 -14.53 11.07 21.67
N ASN A 485 -14.25 10.78 22.94
CA ASN A 485 -14.62 9.48 23.53
C ASN A 485 -16.14 9.37 23.63
N VAL A 486 -16.71 8.28 23.10
CA VAL A 486 -18.15 7.96 23.13
C VAL A 486 -18.45 6.69 23.94
N GLY A 487 -17.42 5.95 24.35
CA GLY A 487 -17.57 4.76 25.17
C GLY A 487 -16.24 4.14 25.59
N LYS A 488 -16.29 3.27 26.58
CA LYS A 488 -15.16 2.47 27.06
C LYS A 488 -15.61 1.05 27.31
N LEU A 489 -14.83 0.06 26.83
CA LEU A 489 -15.00 -1.35 27.16
C LEU A 489 -13.71 -1.88 27.77
N ALA A 490 -13.81 -2.61 28.89
CA ALA A 490 -12.67 -3.28 29.48
C ALA A 490 -12.22 -4.44 28.59
N ALA A 491 -10.93 -4.58 28.42
CA ALA A 491 -10.34 -5.76 27.80
C ALA A 491 -10.41 -6.97 28.76
N LYS A 492 -10.32 -8.18 28.21
CA LYS A 492 -10.26 -9.40 29.04
C LYS A 492 -8.86 -9.65 29.65
N GLY A 493 -7.88 -8.83 29.22
CA GLY A 493 -6.58 -8.60 29.86
C GLY A 493 -5.48 -9.61 29.53
N HIS A 494 -5.74 -10.90 29.59
CA HIS A 494 -4.79 -11.97 29.29
C HIS A 494 -5.51 -13.13 28.61
N ALA A 495 -5.96 -12.92 27.36
CA ALA A 495 -6.57 -13.96 26.55
C ALA A 495 -5.59 -14.42 25.45
N HIS A 496 -5.34 -15.71 25.37
CA HIS A 496 -4.52 -16.34 24.32
C HIS A 496 -5.36 -16.81 23.12
N GLU A 497 -6.67 -16.55 23.16
CA GLU A 497 -7.62 -16.89 22.09
C GLU A 497 -8.34 -15.63 21.62
N PRO A 498 -8.86 -15.62 20.38
CA PRO A 498 -9.57 -14.47 19.85
C PRO A 498 -10.74 -14.03 20.71
N GLN A 499 -10.82 -12.73 21.02
CA GLN A 499 -11.90 -12.14 21.80
C GLN A 499 -12.73 -11.21 20.92
N ASN A 500 -14.06 -11.36 20.99
CA ASN A 500 -15.01 -10.53 20.26
C ASN A 500 -15.62 -9.50 21.17
N TYR A 501 -15.78 -8.29 20.63
CA TYR A 501 -16.39 -7.14 21.30
C TYR A 501 -17.41 -6.50 20.38
N ASP A 502 -18.41 -5.88 20.99
CA ASP A 502 -19.37 -5.05 20.29
C ASP A 502 -19.70 -3.80 21.10
N PHE A 503 -20.04 -2.73 20.41
CA PHE A 503 -20.45 -1.46 20.99
C PHE A 503 -21.50 -0.79 20.10
N LEU A 504 -22.61 -0.34 20.71
CA LEU A 504 -23.65 0.39 20.02
C LEU A 504 -23.61 1.87 20.41
N ASP A 505 -23.15 2.71 19.46
CA ASP A 505 -23.19 4.16 19.60
C ASP A 505 -24.58 4.66 19.19
N LYS A 506 -25.35 5.09 20.18
CA LYS A 506 -26.76 5.48 20.02
C LYS A 506 -26.90 6.98 19.82
N ASN A 507 -27.98 7.38 19.15
CA ASN A 507 -28.39 8.76 18.98
C ASN A 507 -27.27 9.63 18.39
N LEU A 508 -26.75 9.22 17.23
CA LEU A 508 -25.73 9.98 16.50
C LEU A 508 -26.21 11.42 16.25
N PRO A 509 -25.35 12.44 16.41
CA PRO A 509 -25.72 13.82 16.19
C PRO A 509 -26.30 14.02 14.79
N HIS A 510 -27.48 14.59 14.71
CA HIS A 510 -28.12 14.98 13.45
C HIS A 510 -27.49 16.29 12.98
N SER A 511 -26.42 16.21 12.17
CA SER A 511 -25.82 17.37 11.51
C SER A 511 -25.95 17.24 10.00
N THR A 512 -25.70 18.31 9.28
CA THR A 512 -25.66 18.31 7.80
C THR A 512 -24.59 17.39 7.23
N THR A 513 -23.62 16.99 8.04
CA THR A 513 -22.58 16.01 7.71
C THR A 513 -22.98 14.68 8.35
N ARG A 514 -23.22 13.67 7.52
CA ARG A 514 -23.62 12.33 7.98
C ARG A 514 -22.52 11.29 7.79
N VAL A 515 -21.26 11.72 7.82
CA VAL A 515 -20.11 10.84 7.90
C VAL A 515 -19.61 10.85 9.34
N PHE A 516 -19.55 9.68 9.94
CA PHE A 516 -18.95 9.51 11.25
C PHE A 516 -17.73 8.62 11.15
N TYR A 517 -16.68 9.02 11.80
CA TYR A 517 -15.41 8.31 11.86
C TYR A 517 -15.25 7.72 13.26
N TYR A 518 -14.83 6.47 13.31
CA TYR A 518 -14.60 5.75 14.57
C TYR A 518 -13.21 5.16 14.59
N ARG A 519 -12.60 5.18 15.75
CA ARG A 519 -11.37 4.46 16.04
C ARG A 519 -11.39 3.95 17.47
N LEU A 520 -10.61 2.93 17.74
CA LEU A 520 -10.37 2.44 19.08
C LEU A 520 -9.07 3.04 19.60
N LYS A 521 -9.06 3.60 20.79
CA LYS A 521 -7.85 3.90 21.55
C LYS A 521 -7.64 2.76 22.52
N ILE A 522 -6.71 1.88 22.20
CA ILE A 522 -6.36 0.69 22.95
C ILE A 522 -5.39 1.10 24.04
N LYS A 523 -5.75 0.85 25.30
CA LYS A 523 -4.93 1.16 26.48
C LYS A 523 -4.35 -0.11 27.05
N ASP A 524 -3.05 -0.10 27.33
CA ASP A 524 -2.35 -1.19 27.95
C ASP A 524 -2.11 -0.91 29.45
N LEU A 525 -1.94 -1.97 30.26
CA LEU A 525 -1.77 -1.89 31.71
C LEU A 525 -0.52 -1.12 32.16
N ASP A 526 0.46 -0.93 31.26
CA ASP A 526 1.66 -0.12 31.50
C ASP A 526 1.45 1.38 31.30
N GLY A 527 0.21 1.79 30.96
CA GLY A 527 -0.18 3.18 30.70
C GLY A 527 0.07 3.64 29.26
N SER A 528 0.65 2.81 28.41
CA SER A 528 0.77 3.12 26.99
C SER A 528 -0.60 3.05 26.30
N ALA A 529 -0.75 3.80 25.22
CA ALA A 529 -1.98 3.76 24.43
C ALA A 529 -1.67 3.89 22.94
N ARG A 530 -2.42 3.15 22.12
CA ARG A 530 -2.33 3.20 20.66
C ARG A 530 -3.71 3.32 20.04
N LEU A 531 -3.74 3.77 18.80
CA LEU A 531 -4.98 3.93 18.04
C LEU A 531 -5.12 2.78 17.05
N SER A 532 -6.35 2.29 16.86
CA SER A 532 -6.71 1.44 15.73
C SER A 532 -6.72 2.25 14.44
N GLU A 533 -6.88 1.56 13.33
CA GLU A 533 -7.35 2.20 12.11
C GLU A 533 -8.67 2.94 12.36
N THR A 534 -8.89 4.01 11.58
CA THR A 534 -10.15 4.74 11.60
C THR A 534 -11.12 4.09 10.62
N ARG A 535 -12.32 3.79 11.06
CA ARG A 535 -13.44 3.33 10.23
C ARG A 535 -14.46 4.45 10.09
N SER A 536 -15.10 4.52 8.94
CA SER A 536 -16.16 5.51 8.71
C SER A 536 -17.47 4.84 8.34
N ILE A 537 -18.55 5.53 8.64
CA ILE A 537 -19.90 5.14 8.28
C ILE A 537 -20.63 6.36 7.72
N VAL A 538 -21.27 6.19 6.58
CA VAL A 538 -21.99 7.26 5.90
C VAL A 538 -23.49 7.01 6.03
N TYR A 539 -24.20 7.97 6.61
CA TYR A 539 -25.65 7.98 6.60
C TYR A 539 -26.11 8.84 5.42
N ASP A 540 -26.73 8.25 4.41
CA ASP A 540 -27.15 8.94 3.21
C ASP A 540 -27.98 10.19 3.51
N THR A 541 -27.50 11.33 3.03
CA THR A 541 -28.24 12.59 3.05
C THR A 541 -29.18 12.75 1.86
N LYS A 542 -29.21 11.81 0.94
CA LYS A 542 -30.27 11.80 -0.07
C LYS A 542 -31.57 11.66 0.71
N ALA A 543 -32.21 12.80 0.89
CA ALA A 543 -33.59 12.86 1.34
C ALA A 543 -34.36 11.90 0.46
N SER A 544 -34.59 10.69 0.97
CA SER A 544 -35.60 9.83 0.36
C SER A 544 -36.84 10.71 0.35
N LYS A 545 -37.46 10.83 -0.81
CA LYS A 545 -38.68 11.62 -0.95
C LYS A 545 -39.61 11.23 0.17
N LEU A 546 -40.14 12.21 0.91
CA LEU A 546 -41.10 11.97 1.99
C LEU A 546 -42.17 11.01 1.46
N SER A 547 -42.31 9.87 2.12
CA SER A 547 -43.24 8.80 1.73
C SER A 547 -43.94 8.25 2.94
N ALA A 548 -45.21 8.05 2.82
CA ALA A 548 -46.07 7.46 3.83
C ALA A 548 -47.24 6.75 3.15
N ASP A 549 -47.76 5.71 3.78
CA ASP A 549 -48.94 4.98 3.33
C ASP A 549 -50.09 5.25 4.30
N VAL A 550 -51.27 5.39 3.76
CA VAL A 550 -52.52 5.51 4.56
C VAL A 550 -53.43 4.34 4.25
N SER A 551 -53.71 3.53 5.25
CA SER A 551 -54.54 2.34 5.10
C SER A 551 -55.49 2.11 6.31
N PRO A 552 -56.63 1.48 6.10
CA PRO A 552 -57.23 1.10 4.81
C PRO A 552 -57.77 2.32 4.05
N ASN A 553 -57.77 2.23 2.73
CA ASN A 553 -58.38 3.26 1.86
C ASN A 553 -59.09 2.59 0.66
N PRO A 554 -60.43 2.57 0.58
CA PRO A 554 -61.40 3.24 1.46
C PRO A 554 -61.42 2.73 2.89
N SER A 555 -61.91 3.56 3.84
CA SER A 555 -62.00 3.24 5.25
C SER A 555 -63.39 3.56 5.80
N ASN A 556 -63.75 2.92 6.94
CA ASN A 556 -64.94 3.22 7.73
C ASN A 556 -64.73 4.37 8.75
N GLY A 557 -63.73 5.22 8.49
CA GLY A 557 -63.40 6.35 9.35
C GLY A 557 -62.17 6.13 10.26
N SER A 558 -61.64 4.92 10.36
CA SER A 558 -60.38 4.65 11.08
C SER A 558 -59.28 4.30 10.09
N LEU A 559 -58.20 5.10 10.07
CA LEU A 559 -57.05 4.90 9.17
C LEU A 559 -55.75 5.00 9.94
N THR A 560 -54.77 4.25 9.47
CA THR A 560 -53.42 4.33 9.98
C THR A 560 -52.53 4.94 8.90
N LEU A 561 -51.83 6.01 9.23
CA LEU A 561 -50.77 6.58 8.42
C LEU A 561 -49.45 5.99 8.92
N THR A 562 -48.66 5.38 7.99
CA THR A 562 -47.36 4.78 8.29
C THR A 562 -46.27 5.49 7.47
N PHE A 563 -45.28 6.08 8.12
CA PHE A 563 -44.13 6.69 7.43
C PHE A 563 -43.22 5.59 6.86
N LYS A 564 -42.82 5.71 5.60
CA LYS A 564 -41.93 4.75 4.91
C LYS A 564 -40.53 5.30 4.66
N GLY A 565 -40.35 6.61 4.74
CA GLY A 565 -39.02 7.24 4.55
C GLY A 565 -39.11 8.73 4.26
N GLY A 566 -37.94 9.39 4.17
CA GLY A 566 -37.82 10.80 3.83
C GLY A 566 -38.29 11.77 4.90
N VAL A 567 -38.40 11.32 6.15
CA VAL A 567 -38.75 12.17 7.32
C VAL A 567 -37.48 12.81 7.84
N ASP A 568 -37.41 14.13 7.86
CA ASP A 568 -36.33 14.89 8.51
C ASP A 568 -36.61 14.93 10.02
N LEU A 569 -35.80 14.21 10.79
CA LEU A 569 -35.99 14.06 12.25
C LEU A 569 -35.74 15.36 13.02
N ASP A 570 -35.07 16.31 12.44
CA ASP A 570 -34.79 17.63 13.03
C ASP A 570 -35.94 18.62 12.82
N LYS A 571 -36.99 18.22 12.10
CA LYS A 571 -38.12 19.07 11.75
C LYS A 571 -39.42 18.47 12.26
N MET A 572 -40.23 19.34 12.85
CA MET A 572 -41.61 18.95 13.17
C MET A 572 -42.37 18.59 11.90
N THR A 573 -43.13 17.52 11.99
CA THR A 573 -44.01 17.07 10.91
C THR A 573 -45.40 17.55 11.18
N GLU A 574 -45.96 18.32 10.27
CA GLU A 574 -47.34 18.73 10.27
C GLU A 574 -48.14 17.75 9.40
N ILE A 575 -49.17 17.13 9.99
CA ILE A 575 -50.13 16.28 9.29
C ILE A 575 -51.48 16.98 9.38
N THR A 576 -52.11 17.27 8.24
CA THR A 576 -53.44 17.84 8.17
C THR A 576 -54.35 16.96 7.33
N VAL A 577 -55.59 16.80 7.76
CA VAL A 577 -56.66 16.17 6.98
C VAL A 577 -57.74 17.20 6.72
N ASN A 578 -57.98 17.46 5.43
CA ASN A 578 -58.99 18.42 4.98
C ASN A 578 -60.06 17.73 4.14
N ASP A 579 -61.28 18.26 4.18
CA ASP A 579 -62.35 17.85 3.25
C ASP A 579 -62.13 18.46 1.85
N MET A 580 -62.99 18.12 0.91
CA MET A 580 -62.90 18.63 -0.48
C MET A 580 -63.11 20.12 -0.62
N TYR A 581 -63.65 20.79 0.41
CA TYR A 581 -63.83 22.25 0.46
C TYR A 581 -62.68 22.97 1.17
N GLY A 582 -61.64 22.19 1.57
CA GLY A 582 -60.47 22.72 2.25
C GLY A 582 -60.66 22.96 3.76
N ARG A 583 -61.77 22.56 4.35
CA ARG A 583 -61.98 22.67 5.81
C ARG A 583 -61.11 21.60 6.48
N ARG A 584 -60.38 22.02 7.51
CA ARG A 584 -59.52 21.14 8.30
C ARG A 584 -60.36 20.29 9.26
N ILE A 585 -60.12 18.98 9.18
CA ILE A 585 -60.79 18.00 10.04
C ILE A 585 -59.85 17.55 11.17
N LEU A 586 -58.58 17.24 10.83
CA LEU A 586 -57.57 16.84 11.80
C LEU A 586 -56.28 17.60 11.57
N GLN A 587 -55.48 17.80 12.63
CA GLN A 587 -54.13 18.32 12.57
C GLN A 587 -53.27 17.72 13.68
N PHE A 588 -52.05 17.31 13.32
CA PHE A 588 -51.03 16.83 14.24
C PHE A 588 -49.74 17.61 13.95
N ASN A 589 -48.99 17.94 14.99
CA ASN A 589 -47.69 18.61 14.89
C ASN A 589 -46.75 17.94 15.89
N GLU A 590 -46.00 16.93 15.42
CA GLU A 590 -45.09 16.14 16.24
C GLU A 590 -43.87 15.70 15.43
N ASN A 591 -42.85 15.20 16.10
CA ASN A 591 -41.71 14.56 15.47
C ASN A 591 -42.01 13.06 15.30
N TYR A 592 -41.94 12.61 14.04
CA TYR A 592 -42.13 11.20 13.70
C TYR A 592 -40.84 10.61 13.14
N ALA A 593 -40.58 9.36 13.44
CA ALA A 593 -39.51 8.58 12.86
C ALA A 593 -40.00 7.77 11.64
N PRO A 594 -39.13 7.33 10.74
CA PRO A 594 -39.45 6.31 9.74
C PRO A 594 -40.05 5.08 10.45
N ASP A 595 -41.00 4.44 9.78
CA ASP A 595 -41.82 3.30 10.28
C ASP A 595 -42.74 3.61 11.48
N SER A 596 -42.77 4.86 11.97
CA SER A 596 -43.78 5.26 12.94
C SER A 596 -45.17 5.33 12.32
N THR A 597 -46.19 5.17 13.15
CA THR A 597 -47.60 5.17 12.73
C THR A 597 -48.40 6.25 13.46
N VAL A 598 -49.37 6.86 12.77
CA VAL A 598 -50.33 7.83 13.30
C VAL A 598 -51.72 7.35 13.02
N GLN A 599 -52.57 7.32 14.05
CA GLN A 599 -53.97 6.98 13.87
C GLN A 599 -54.74 8.24 13.44
N LEU A 600 -55.47 8.15 12.34
CA LEU A 600 -56.34 9.19 11.82
C LEU A 600 -57.79 8.77 12.10
N ASP A 601 -58.39 9.39 13.12
CA ASP A 601 -59.79 9.10 13.47
C ASP A 601 -60.73 10.07 12.73
N LEU A 602 -61.45 9.54 11.76
CA LEU A 602 -62.45 10.22 10.95
C LEU A 602 -63.83 9.56 11.12
N ALA A 603 -64.08 8.83 12.24
CA ALA A 603 -65.34 8.15 12.47
C ALA A 603 -66.57 9.09 12.50
N ALA A 604 -66.37 10.35 12.89
CA ALA A 604 -67.41 11.38 12.86
C ALA A 604 -67.50 12.12 11.52
N ALA A 605 -66.65 11.83 10.55
CA ALA A 605 -66.65 12.50 9.27
C ALA A 605 -67.72 11.90 8.34
N VAL A 606 -68.34 12.71 7.49
CA VAL A 606 -69.32 12.25 6.52
C VAL A 606 -68.65 11.46 5.39
N ASN A 607 -69.41 10.54 4.78
CA ASN A 607 -68.91 9.82 3.62
C ASN A 607 -68.42 10.80 2.55
N GLY A 608 -67.18 10.59 2.06
CA GLY A 608 -66.61 11.49 1.11
C GLY A 608 -65.12 11.32 0.91
N ILE A 609 -64.55 12.23 0.12
CA ILE A 609 -63.12 12.31 -0.16
C ILE A 609 -62.47 13.33 0.77
N TYR A 610 -61.35 12.93 1.35
CA TYR A 610 -60.49 13.78 2.16
C TYR A 610 -59.08 13.79 1.64
N VAL A 611 -58.35 14.84 1.96
CA VAL A 611 -56.94 15.03 1.56
C VAL A 611 -56.08 15.07 2.80
N VAL A 612 -55.18 14.12 2.90
CA VAL A 612 -54.10 14.09 3.90
C VAL A 612 -52.88 14.82 3.33
N THR A 613 -52.44 15.86 4.00
CA THR A 613 -51.23 16.58 3.66
C THR A 613 -50.23 16.41 4.78
N ILE A 614 -49.03 15.94 4.46
CA ILE A 614 -47.91 15.74 5.38
C ILE A 614 -46.82 16.70 4.97
N LYS A 615 -46.38 17.56 5.87
CA LYS A 615 -45.26 18.48 5.67
C LYS A 615 -44.18 18.20 6.70
N ASN A 616 -42.95 18.02 6.22
CA ASN A 616 -41.77 17.87 7.06
C ASN A 616 -40.61 18.65 6.41
N GLY A 617 -40.21 19.74 7.04
CA GLY A 617 -39.26 20.68 6.47
C GLY A 617 -39.73 21.25 5.12
N VAL A 618 -38.93 21.03 4.08
CA VAL A 618 -39.25 21.50 2.69
C VAL A 618 -40.07 20.47 1.90
N HIS A 619 -40.32 19.31 2.48
CA HIS A 619 -41.01 18.20 1.80
C HIS A 619 -42.49 18.22 2.12
N THR A 620 -43.31 18.01 1.10
CA THR A 620 -44.75 17.87 1.22
C THR A 620 -45.21 16.63 0.49
N LEU A 621 -45.98 15.79 1.16
CA LEU A 621 -46.68 14.65 0.59
C LEU A 621 -48.19 14.88 0.72
N VAL A 622 -48.92 14.62 -0.36
CA VAL A 622 -50.39 14.76 -0.40
C VAL A 622 -50.99 13.43 -0.84
N GLN A 623 -51.91 12.93 -0.07
CA GLN A 623 -52.64 11.69 -0.36
C GLN A 623 -54.14 11.88 -0.28
N LYS A 624 -54.85 11.22 -1.19
CA LYS A 624 -56.31 11.20 -1.18
C LYS A 624 -56.79 9.95 -0.43
N ILE A 625 -57.71 10.15 0.47
CA ILE A 625 -58.40 9.06 1.20
C ILE A 625 -59.89 9.14 0.99
N VAL A 626 -60.54 8.00 1.11
CA VAL A 626 -62.01 7.87 0.97
C VAL A 626 -62.57 7.32 2.27
N VAL A 627 -63.52 8.03 2.85
CA VAL A 627 -64.29 7.58 4.02
C VAL A 627 -65.66 7.09 3.53
N GLN A 628 -66.04 5.90 3.91
CA GLN A 628 -67.30 5.24 3.56
C GLN A 628 -67.74 4.37 4.72
N HIS A 629 -68.73 4.87 5.50
CA HIS A 629 -69.35 4.16 6.64
C HIS A 629 -70.38 3.16 6.16
#